data_5dcb5fb33db9306297ca61090b3854ff
#
_entry.id   5dcb5fb33db9306297ca61090b3854ff
#
_cell.length_a   1.000
_cell.length_b   1.000
_cell.length_c   1.000
_cell.angle_alpha   90.00
_cell.angle_beta   90.00
_cell.angle_gamma   90.00
#
_symmetry.space_group_name_H-M   'P 1'
#
loop_
_entity.id
_entity.type
_entity.pdbx_description
1 polymer ?
#
loop_
_entity_poly.entity_id
_entity_poly.type
_entity_poly.pdbx_seq_one_letter_code
_entity_poly.pdbx_strand_id
1 'polypeptide(L)'
;MKKEWYVVNTVTGYEYKVKEKLEMMINSMELQENIYRVVVPEQKVVEVKDGVRKEKIKKMFPGYVLVEMVMSDESWYIVRNTQGVTGFIGSSGKGAKPIPLLPQEVDKILGSMGMSRLDVSKDLEVGKKVKILDGPFKDMSGVIENIDLKEQKVEILVDLFGQETSVEADLSQIEAL
;
A
#
# COMPACT_ATOMS: atom_id res chain seq x y z
N MET A 1 -6.75 -17.26 -9.88
CA MET A 1 -6.49 -15.96 -10.50
C MET A 1 -5.60 -15.12 -9.60
N LYS A 2 -4.73 -14.34 -10.20
CA LYS A 2 -3.74 -13.55 -9.48
C LYS A 2 -4.27 -12.16 -9.15
N LYS A 3 -4.07 -11.69 -7.91
CA LYS A 3 -4.39 -10.32 -7.56
C LYS A 3 -3.31 -9.38 -8.12
N GLU A 4 -3.75 -8.28 -8.70
CA GLU A 4 -2.87 -7.28 -9.30
C GLU A 4 -3.39 -5.88 -9.00
N TRP A 5 -2.58 -4.88 -9.23
CA TRP A 5 -2.94 -3.49 -9.00
C TRP A 5 -3.42 -2.81 -10.28
N TYR A 6 -4.51 -2.08 -10.15
CA TYR A 6 -5.13 -1.34 -11.25
C TYR A 6 -5.34 0.11 -10.83
N VAL A 7 -5.33 1.00 -11.82
CA VAL A 7 -5.61 2.41 -11.62
C VAL A 7 -7.05 2.70 -12.04
N VAL A 8 -7.80 3.27 -11.14
CA VAL A 8 -9.18 3.68 -11.37
C VAL A 8 -9.22 5.19 -11.53
N ASN A 9 -9.84 5.66 -12.59
CA ASN A 9 -10.04 7.09 -12.82
C ASN A 9 -11.36 7.53 -12.17
N THR A 10 -11.28 8.60 -11.37
CA THR A 10 -12.43 9.16 -10.67
C THR A 10 -12.62 10.64 -11.00
N VAL A 11 -13.76 11.18 -10.65
CA VAL A 11 -13.96 12.63 -10.67
C VAL A 11 -13.06 13.24 -9.60
N THR A 12 -12.30 14.28 -9.94
CA THR A 12 -11.39 14.95 -9.02
C THR A 12 -12.15 15.45 -7.79
N GLY A 13 -11.64 15.10 -6.61
CA GLY A 13 -12.29 15.39 -5.33
C GLY A 13 -13.13 14.24 -4.77
N TYR A 14 -13.40 13.22 -5.56
CA TYR A 14 -14.21 12.07 -5.16
C TYR A 14 -13.39 10.83 -4.76
N GLU A 15 -12.08 10.92 -4.73
CA GLU A 15 -11.19 9.80 -4.48
C GLU A 15 -11.52 9.08 -3.16
N TYR A 16 -11.67 9.82 -2.08
CA TYR A 16 -12.03 9.25 -0.77
C TYR A 16 -13.44 8.68 -0.74
N LYS A 17 -14.37 9.33 -1.42
CA LYS A 17 -15.75 8.83 -1.51
C LYS A 17 -15.80 7.50 -2.26
N VAL A 18 -15.02 7.38 -3.33
CA VAL A 18 -14.90 6.14 -4.09
C VAL A 18 -14.29 5.05 -3.22
N LYS A 19 -13.21 5.35 -2.51
CA LYS A 19 -12.57 4.40 -1.59
C LYS A 19 -13.56 3.91 -0.54
N GLU A 20 -14.27 4.82 0.10
CA GLU A 20 -15.25 4.51 1.14
C GLU A 20 -16.37 3.62 0.60
N LYS A 21 -16.92 3.95 -0.57
CA LYS A 21 -17.97 3.16 -1.21
C LYS A 21 -17.51 1.78 -1.61
N LEU A 22 -16.29 1.66 -2.15
CA LEU A 22 -15.71 0.37 -2.50
C LEU A 22 -15.51 -0.50 -1.26
N GLU A 23 -14.98 0.06 -0.19
CA GLU A 23 -14.80 -0.66 1.07
C GLU A 23 -16.14 -1.12 1.66
N MET A 24 -17.18 -0.29 1.58
CA MET A 24 -18.51 -0.67 2.02
C MET A 24 -19.09 -1.83 1.19
N MET A 25 -18.91 -1.79 -0.12
CA MET A 25 -19.37 -2.86 -1.00
C MET A 25 -18.60 -4.16 -0.80
N ILE A 26 -17.29 -4.08 -0.57
CA ILE A 26 -16.47 -5.25 -0.25
C ILE A 26 -17.02 -5.96 0.99
N ASN A 27 -17.37 -5.20 2.03
CA ASN A 27 -17.89 -5.76 3.27
C ASN A 27 -19.32 -6.27 3.13
N SER A 28 -20.19 -5.52 2.45
CA SER A 28 -21.62 -5.88 2.33
C SER A 28 -21.88 -7.00 1.33
N MET A 29 -21.06 -7.13 0.31
CA MET A 29 -21.20 -8.15 -0.75
C MET A 29 -20.21 -9.32 -0.60
N GLU A 30 -19.48 -9.36 0.48
CA GLU A 30 -18.48 -10.40 0.77
C GLU A 30 -17.45 -10.58 -0.37
N LEU A 31 -16.91 -9.46 -0.85
CA LEU A 31 -15.95 -9.43 -1.96
C LEU A 31 -14.49 -9.39 -1.51
N GLN A 32 -14.21 -9.78 -0.27
CA GLN A 32 -12.86 -9.72 0.30
C GLN A 32 -11.84 -10.58 -0.46
N GLU A 33 -12.30 -11.60 -1.16
CA GLU A 33 -11.44 -12.44 -1.99
C GLU A 33 -11.22 -11.87 -3.38
N ASN A 34 -12.02 -10.89 -3.79
CA ASN A 34 -11.95 -10.30 -5.13
C ASN A 34 -11.28 -8.93 -5.12
N ILE A 35 -11.57 -8.11 -4.12
CA ILE A 35 -10.99 -6.76 -3.98
C ILE A 35 -10.32 -6.70 -2.60
N TYR A 36 -9.00 -6.51 -2.60
CA TYR A 36 -8.20 -6.61 -1.37
C TYR A 36 -7.89 -5.26 -0.74
N ARG A 37 -7.49 -4.29 -1.55
CA ARG A 37 -7.08 -2.97 -1.05
C ARG A 37 -7.52 -1.88 -1.99
N VAL A 38 -7.90 -0.74 -1.41
CA VAL A 38 -8.21 0.49 -2.14
C VAL A 38 -7.35 1.60 -1.53
N VAL A 39 -6.53 2.24 -2.35
CA VAL A 39 -5.57 3.24 -1.89
C VAL A 39 -5.72 4.54 -2.69
N VAL A 40 -5.87 5.65 -1.97
CA VAL A 40 -5.81 6.97 -2.58
C VAL A 40 -4.35 7.43 -2.58
N PRO A 41 -3.72 7.63 -3.76
CA PRO A 41 -2.31 8.01 -3.81
C PRO A 41 -2.12 9.45 -3.32
N GLU A 42 -1.57 9.57 -2.11
CA GLU A 42 -1.30 10.84 -1.47
C GLU A 42 0.01 10.81 -0.69
N GLN A 43 0.59 11.95 -0.46
CA GLN A 43 1.84 12.08 0.25
C GLN A 43 1.72 13.14 1.34
N LYS A 44 2.25 12.84 2.53
CA LYS A 44 2.40 13.84 3.58
C LYS A 44 3.60 14.73 3.27
N VAL A 45 3.35 16.02 3.17
CA VAL A 45 4.40 17.01 2.95
C VAL A 45 4.49 17.91 4.18
N VAL A 46 5.70 18.11 4.68
CA VAL A 46 5.95 19.01 5.79
C VAL A 46 6.35 20.37 5.22
N GLU A 47 5.54 21.39 5.45
CA GLU A 47 5.86 22.78 5.10
C GLU A 47 6.29 23.54 6.36
N VAL A 48 7.41 24.26 6.25
CA VAL A 48 7.86 25.19 7.30
C VAL A 48 7.56 26.59 6.82
N LYS A 49 6.63 27.28 7.50
CA LYS A 49 6.25 28.66 7.19
C LYS A 49 6.27 29.45 8.47
N ASP A 50 7.00 30.56 8.49
CA ASP A 50 7.16 31.46 9.65
C ASP A 50 7.63 30.75 10.92
N GLY A 51 8.52 29.73 10.77
CA GLY A 51 9.01 28.94 11.90
C GLY A 51 8.04 27.89 12.42
N VAL A 52 6.86 27.75 11.82
CA VAL A 52 5.86 26.78 12.21
C VAL A 52 5.84 25.60 11.23
N ARG A 53 5.97 24.40 11.77
CA ARG A 53 5.86 23.16 11.02
C ARG A 53 4.38 22.82 10.80
N LYS A 54 3.97 22.73 9.54
CA LYS A 54 2.62 22.26 9.20
C LYS A 54 2.71 21.03 8.32
N GLU A 55 1.99 19.99 8.68
CA GLU A 55 1.83 18.82 7.84
C GLU A 55 0.65 19.03 6.90
N LYS A 56 0.90 18.88 5.60
CA LYS A 56 -0.14 18.87 4.58
C LYS A 56 -0.18 17.55 3.85
N ILE A 57 -1.38 17.09 3.53
CA ILE A 57 -1.58 15.91 2.68
C ILE A 57 -1.74 16.43 1.25
N LYS A 58 -0.85 15.98 0.37
CA LYS A 58 -0.88 16.31 -1.04
C LYS A 58 -1.21 15.08 -1.86
N LYS A 59 -2.23 15.17 -2.71
CA LYS A 59 -2.56 14.08 -3.62
C LYS A 59 -1.50 14.00 -4.71
N MET A 60 -0.91 12.82 -4.88
CA MET A 60 0.10 12.58 -5.91
C MET A 60 -0.51 12.54 -7.30
N PHE A 61 -1.67 11.91 -7.42
CA PHE A 61 -2.40 11.74 -8.67
C PHE A 61 -3.87 12.08 -8.45
N PRO A 62 -4.26 13.38 -8.52
CA PRO A 62 -5.66 13.75 -8.36
C PRO A 62 -6.55 13.07 -9.42
N GLY A 63 -7.66 12.53 -8.99
CA GLY A 63 -8.58 11.81 -9.87
C GLY A 63 -8.23 10.35 -10.11
N TYR A 64 -7.27 9.79 -9.37
CA TYR A 64 -6.85 8.39 -9.48
C TYR A 64 -6.93 7.67 -8.14
N VAL A 65 -7.32 6.41 -8.19
CA VAL A 65 -7.37 5.51 -7.03
C VAL A 65 -6.73 4.19 -7.44
N LEU A 66 -5.88 3.65 -6.57
CA LEU A 66 -5.26 2.35 -6.78
C LEU A 66 -6.11 1.27 -6.13
N VAL A 67 -6.35 0.19 -6.86
CA VAL A 67 -7.13 -0.96 -6.36
C VAL A 67 -6.36 -2.24 -6.59
N GLU A 68 -6.10 -2.97 -5.52
CA GLU A 68 -5.55 -4.33 -5.59
C GLU A 68 -6.70 -5.32 -5.64
N MET A 69 -6.84 -6.02 -6.74
CA MET A 69 -8.00 -6.88 -6.98
C MET A 69 -7.68 -8.02 -7.94
N VAL A 70 -8.51 -9.04 -7.90
CA VAL A 70 -8.54 -10.06 -8.95
C VAL A 70 -9.51 -9.57 -10.04
N MET A 71 -9.00 -9.39 -11.25
CA MET A 71 -9.82 -8.90 -12.36
C MET A 71 -10.73 -10.02 -12.85
N SER A 72 -12.03 -9.83 -12.65
CA SER A 72 -13.10 -10.68 -13.15
C SER A 72 -14.21 -9.81 -13.68
N ASP A 73 -15.16 -10.38 -14.40
CA ASP A 73 -16.31 -9.62 -14.90
C ASP A 73 -17.11 -8.99 -13.78
N GLU A 74 -17.27 -9.71 -12.67
CA GLU A 74 -17.98 -9.24 -11.49
C GLU A 74 -17.26 -8.08 -10.79
N SER A 75 -15.97 -8.26 -10.45
CA SER A 75 -15.20 -7.22 -9.76
C SER A 75 -15.01 -5.98 -10.63
N TRP A 76 -14.74 -6.18 -11.92
CA TRP A 76 -14.62 -5.09 -12.89
C TRP A 76 -15.91 -4.27 -12.97
N TYR A 77 -17.05 -4.95 -13.06
CA TYR A 77 -18.38 -4.32 -13.12
C TYR A 77 -18.67 -3.49 -11.86
N ILE A 78 -18.42 -4.07 -10.70
CA ILE A 78 -18.66 -3.41 -9.41
C ILE A 78 -17.84 -2.13 -9.26
N VAL A 79 -16.54 -2.21 -9.53
CA VAL A 79 -15.65 -1.04 -9.43
C VAL A 79 -16.04 0.03 -10.45
N ARG A 80 -16.28 -0.36 -11.68
CA ARG A 80 -16.64 0.57 -12.76
C ARG A 80 -17.97 1.30 -12.51
N ASN A 81 -18.92 0.64 -11.89
CA ASN A 81 -20.24 1.22 -11.61
C ASN A 81 -20.32 1.94 -10.25
N THR A 82 -19.22 2.04 -9.52
CA THR A 82 -19.17 2.81 -8.29
C THR A 82 -19.32 4.29 -8.60
N GLN A 83 -20.18 4.97 -7.86
CA GLN A 83 -20.42 6.40 -8.05
C GLN A 83 -19.12 7.20 -7.84
N GLY A 84 -18.80 8.05 -8.81
CA GLY A 84 -17.55 8.83 -8.81
C GLY A 84 -16.45 8.20 -9.66
N VAL A 85 -16.57 6.93 -10.03
CA VAL A 85 -15.64 6.26 -10.94
C VAL A 85 -16.02 6.56 -12.39
N THR A 86 -15.06 7.04 -13.16
CA THR A 86 -15.24 7.30 -14.60
C THR A 86 -14.78 6.13 -15.46
N GLY A 87 -13.92 5.28 -14.94
CA GLY A 87 -13.43 4.08 -15.61
C GLY A 87 -12.08 3.64 -15.08
N PHE A 88 -11.54 2.60 -15.71
CA PHE A 88 -10.17 2.16 -15.45
C PHE A 88 -9.20 2.81 -16.43
N ILE A 89 -7.99 3.08 -15.96
CA ILE A 89 -6.90 3.52 -16.84
C ILE A 89 -6.26 2.30 -17.48
N GLY A 90 -5.87 2.44 -18.75
CA GLY A 90 -5.28 1.34 -19.50
C GLY A 90 -6.30 0.43 -20.20
N SER A 91 -7.58 0.75 -20.07
CA SER A 91 -8.62 0.06 -20.83
C SER A 91 -8.65 0.55 -22.26
N SER A 92 -8.59 -0.37 -23.23
CA SER A 92 -8.50 -0.03 -24.65
C SER A 92 -9.86 0.10 -25.36
N GLY A 93 -10.90 0.50 -24.62
CA GLY A 93 -12.23 0.75 -25.18
C GLY A 93 -13.35 0.28 -24.29
N LYS A 94 -14.61 0.48 -24.74
CA LYS A 94 -15.80 0.05 -24.01
C LYS A 94 -15.83 -1.47 -23.84
N GLY A 95 -15.92 -1.93 -22.60
CA GLY A 95 -15.99 -3.34 -22.27
C GLY A 95 -14.65 -4.07 -22.25
N ALA A 96 -13.55 -3.40 -22.51
CA ALA A 96 -12.22 -3.99 -22.41
C ALA A 96 -11.70 -3.90 -20.96
N LYS A 97 -11.16 -5.01 -20.47
CA LYS A 97 -10.54 -5.03 -19.14
C LYS A 97 -9.21 -4.27 -19.16
N PRO A 98 -8.88 -3.56 -18.08
CA PRO A 98 -7.65 -2.78 -18.01
C PRO A 98 -6.42 -3.68 -17.87
N ILE A 99 -5.27 -3.10 -18.21
CA ILE A 99 -3.97 -3.73 -17.99
C ILE A 99 -3.51 -3.39 -16.58
N PRO A 100 -3.04 -4.36 -15.79
CA PRO A 100 -2.54 -4.07 -14.44
C PRO A 100 -1.24 -3.27 -14.46
N LEU A 101 -0.98 -2.55 -13.37
CA LEU A 101 0.30 -1.90 -13.15
C LEU A 101 1.40 -2.93 -12.99
N LEU A 102 2.60 -2.60 -13.46
CA LEU A 102 3.78 -3.41 -13.20
C LEU A 102 4.14 -3.34 -11.71
N PRO A 103 4.69 -4.43 -11.12
CA PRO A 103 5.07 -4.44 -9.72
C PRO A 103 5.98 -3.29 -9.33
N GLN A 104 6.95 -2.90 -10.16
CA GLN A 104 7.85 -1.80 -9.88
C GLN A 104 7.15 -0.45 -9.88
N GLU A 105 6.12 -0.26 -10.71
CA GLU A 105 5.30 0.96 -10.71
C GLU A 105 4.51 1.09 -9.40
N VAL A 106 3.93 -0.02 -8.94
CA VAL A 106 3.21 -0.07 -7.67
C VAL A 106 4.13 0.22 -6.50
N ASP A 107 5.30 -0.41 -6.47
CA ASP A 107 6.29 -0.24 -5.41
C ASP A 107 6.74 1.22 -5.31
N LYS A 108 6.92 1.88 -6.46
CA LYS A 108 7.30 3.29 -6.51
C LYS A 108 6.23 4.21 -5.93
N ILE A 109 4.97 3.98 -6.28
CA ILE A 109 3.84 4.78 -5.79
C ILE A 109 3.63 4.54 -4.29
N LEU A 110 3.53 3.29 -3.87
CA LEU A 110 3.30 2.94 -2.47
C LEU A 110 4.49 3.32 -1.59
N GLY A 111 5.71 3.18 -2.09
CA GLY A 111 6.92 3.60 -1.38
C GLY A 111 6.92 5.09 -1.06
N SER A 112 6.44 5.92 -1.98
CA SER A 112 6.30 7.36 -1.77
C SER A 112 5.27 7.70 -0.68
N MET A 113 4.35 6.78 -0.40
CA MET A 113 3.35 6.92 0.65
C MET A 113 3.78 6.28 1.98
N GLY A 114 4.96 5.69 2.03
CA GLY A 114 5.40 4.91 3.19
C GLY A 114 4.72 3.55 3.30
N MET A 115 4.16 3.04 2.21
CA MET A 115 3.44 1.77 2.16
C MET A 115 4.21 0.74 1.35
N SER A 116 3.82 -0.53 1.47
CA SER A 116 4.38 -1.62 0.69
C SER A 116 3.30 -2.33 -0.11
N ARG A 117 3.69 -2.84 -1.28
CA ARG A 117 2.83 -3.69 -2.10
C ARG A 117 2.42 -4.96 -1.35
N LEU A 118 3.33 -5.49 -0.55
CA LEU A 118 3.06 -6.64 0.29
C LEU A 118 2.31 -6.19 1.55
N ASP A 119 1.32 -6.95 1.96
CA ASP A 119 0.67 -6.72 3.23
C ASP A 119 1.60 -7.23 4.34
N VAL A 120 2.43 -6.34 4.83
CA VAL A 120 3.48 -6.64 5.79
C VAL A 120 2.91 -7.26 7.07
N SER A 121 1.69 -6.88 7.43
CA SER A 121 1.05 -7.40 8.64
C SER A 121 0.71 -8.89 8.55
N LYS A 122 0.56 -9.42 7.35
CA LYS A 122 0.28 -10.86 7.13
C LYS A 122 1.55 -11.71 7.00
N ASP A 123 2.61 -11.12 6.47
CA ASP A 123 3.84 -11.84 6.15
C ASP A 123 4.88 -11.79 7.26
N LEU A 124 4.76 -10.83 8.17
CA LEU A 124 5.70 -10.67 9.28
C LEU A 124 5.07 -11.09 10.60
N GLU A 125 5.73 -12.00 11.28
CA GLU A 125 5.34 -12.48 12.60
C GLU A 125 6.54 -12.43 13.54
N VAL A 126 6.27 -12.32 14.84
CA VAL A 126 7.29 -12.43 15.88
C VAL A 126 7.97 -13.79 15.79
N GLY A 127 9.29 -13.80 15.78
CA GLY A 127 10.10 -15.01 15.63
C GLY A 127 10.53 -15.31 14.20
N LYS A 128 10.08 -14.54 13.22
CA LYS A 128 10.47 -14.71 11.82
C LYS A 128 11.80 -14.02 11.54
N LYS A 129 12.62 -14.64 10.69
CA LYS A 129 13.89 -14.05 10.27
C LYS A 129 13.68 -13.02 9.18
N VAL A 130 14.35 -11.89 9.32
CA VAL A 130 14.31 -10.80 8.35
C VAL A 130 15.70 -10.25 8.09
N LYS A 131 15.87 -9.60 6.95
CA LYS A 131 17.10 -8.90 6.58
C LYS A 131 16.82 -7.40 6.55
N ILE A 132 17.75 -6.62 7.09
CA ILE A 132 17.65 -5.16 7.06
C ILE A 132 18.23 -4.66 5.73
N LEU A 133 17.42 -3.90 4.99
CA LEU A 133 17.78 -3.43 3.64
C LEU A 133 18.44 -2.05 3.63
N ASP A 134 18.20 -1.24 4.66
CA ASP A 134 18.69 0.14 4.71
C ASP A 134 18.94 0.58 6.15
N GLY A 135 19.71 1.64 6.32
CA GLY A 135 20.05 2.23 7.62
C GLY A 135 21.40 1.79 8.15
N PRO A 136 21.69 2.10 9.45
CA PRO A 136 22.99 1.77 10.05
C PRO A 136 23.27 0.27 10.13
N PHE A 137 22.24 -0.56 10.07
CA PHE A 137 22.33 -2.02 10.17
C PHE A 137 22.05 -2.72 8.85
N LYS A 138 22.26 -2.03 7.74
CA LYS A 138 22.08 -2.58 6.39
C LYS A 138 22.85 -3.89 6.22
N ASP A 139 22.22 -4.85 5.53
CA ASP A 139 22.75 -6.20 5.26
C ASP A 139 22.86 -7.10 6.49
N MET A 140 22.37 -6.67 7.63
CA MET A 140 22.27 -7.52 8.82
C MET A 140 20.96 -8.28 8.83
N SER A 141 20.97 -9.48 9.36
CA SER A 141 19.78 -10.29 9.55
C SER A 141 19.50 -10.48 11.03
N GLY A 142 18.24 -10.62 11.36
CA GLY A 142 17.82 -10.82 12.73
C GLY A 142 16.44 -11.46 12.80
N VAL A 143 15.96 -11.62 14.03
CA VAL A 143 14.64 -12.21 14.31
C VAL A 143 13.72 -11.11 14.84
N ILE A 144 12.50 -11.09 14.36
CA ILE A 144 11.51 -10.11 14.82
C ILE A 144 11.14 -10.41 16.27
N GLU A 145 11.34 -9.41 17.13
CA GLU A 145 11.00 -9.48 18.56
C GLU A 145 9.63 -8.87 18.82
N ASN A 146 9.33 -7.74 18.16
CA ASN A 146 8.07 -7.04 18.30
C ASN A 146 7.71 -6.29 17.01
N ILE A 147 6.42 -6.11 16.76
CA ILE A 147 5.91 -5.38 15.59
C ILE A 147 4.92 -4.32 16.06
N ASP A 148 5.17 -3.07 15.67
CA ASP A 148 4.25 -1.96 15.90
C ASP A 148 3.66 -1.51 14.55
N LEU A 149 2.44 -1.95 14.29
CA LEU A 149 1.74 -1.64 13.04
C LEU A 149 1.28 -0.18 12.97
N LYS A 150 1.04 0.46 14.09
CA LYS A 150 0.65 1.87 14.14
C LYS A 150 1.77 2.78 13.69
N GLU A 151 2.97 2.53 14.19
CA GLU A 151 4.17 3.29 13.87
C GLU A 151 4.87 2.76 12.62
N GLN A 152 4.44 1.60 12.11
CA GLN A 152 5.08 0.88 11.01
C GLN A 152 6.54 0.58 11.29
N LYS A 153 6.82 0.15 12.51
CA LYS A 153 8.15 -0.18 13.00
C LYS A 153 8.20 -1.59 13.53
N VAL A 154 9.39 -2.18 13.47
CA VAL A 154 9.66 -3.50 14.05
C VAL A 154 10.88 -3.41 14.93
N GLU A 155 10.86 -4.17 16.02
CA GLU A 155 12.03 -4.43 16.83
C GLU A 155 12.62 -5.78 16.38
N ILE A 156 13.87 -5.75 15.99
CA ILE A 156 14.59 -6.90 15.46
C ILE A 156 15.74 -7.22 16.40
N LEU A 157 15.86 -8.47 16.78
CA LEU A 157 16.98 -8.95 17.57
C LEU A 157 18.09 -9.37 16.62
N VAL A 158 19.18 -8.61 16.60
CA VAL A 158 20.35 -8.89 15.76
C VAL A 158 21.53 -9.29 16.62
N ASP A 159 22.41 -10.13 16.10
CA ASP A 159 23.63 -10.55 16.76
C ASP A 159 24.75 -9.59 16.36
N LEU A 160 25.16 -8.74 17.30
CA LEU A 160 26.25 -7.78 17.14
C LEU A 160 27.41 -8.22 18.03
N PHE A 161 28.52 -8.62 17.41
CA PHE A 161 29.74 -8.99 18.13
C PHE A 161 29.54 -10.08 19.20
N GLY A 162 28.69 -11.05 18.89
CA GLY A 162 28.37 -12.12 19.82
C GLY A 162 27.35 -11.76 20.90
N GLN A 163 26.75 -10.57 20.81
CA GLN A 163 25.70 -10.13 21.72
C GLN A 163 24.41 -9.84 20.96
N GLU A 164 23.31 -10.36 21.49
CA GLU A 164 21.98 -10.08 20.93
C GLU A 164 21.57 -8.65 21.31
N THR A 165 21.28 -7.84 20.30
CA THR A 165 20.89 -6.45 20.49
C THR A 165 19.58 -6.19 19.78
N SER A 166 18.64 -5.56 20.46
CA SER A 166 17.37 -5.15 19.87
C SER A 166 17.58 -3.84 19.10
N VAL A 167 17.22 -3.82 17.82
CA VAL A 167 17.27 -2.63 16.97
C VAL A 167 15.89 -2.36 16.38
N GLU A 168 15.58 -1.09 16.25
CA GLU A 168 14.32 -0.64 15.66
C GLU A 168 14.55 -0.30 14.20
N ALA A 169 13.66 -0.80 13.34
CA ALA A 169 13.69 -0.51 11.91
C ALA A 169 12.28 -0.25 11.40
N ASP A 170 12.17 0.53 10.32
CA ASP A 170 10.89 0.71 9.66
C ASP A 170 10.52 -0.55 8.88
N LEU A 171 9.22 -0.84 8.78
CA LEU A 171 8.72 -1.98 8.02
C LEU A 171 9.17 -1.97 6.56
N SER A 172 9.38 -0.79 6.00
CA SER A 172 9.89 -0.63 4.62
C SER A 172 11.37 -0.95 4.47
N GLN A 173 12.11 -1.03 5.58
CA GLN A 173 13.57 -1.26 5.59
C GLN A 173 13.95 -2.72 5.79
N ILE A 174 12.99 -3.62 5.87
CA ILE A 174 13.24 -5.04 6.12
C ILE A 174 12.62 -5.91 5.04
N GLU A 175 13.23 -7.08 4.85
CA GLU A 175 12.77 -8.10 3.92
C GLU A 175 12.67 -9.43 4.63
N ALA A 176 11.57 -10.16 4.44
CA ALA A 176 11.40 -11.50 4.99
C ALA A 176 12.35 -12.48 4.29
N LEU A 177 13.05 -13.28 5.07
CA LEU A 177 13.96 -14.31 4.57
C LEU A 177 13.25 -15.64 4.37
#